data_b2c952873e02b21c4935f14f5cd8533a
#
_entry.id   b2c952873e02b21c4935f14f5cd8533a
#
_cell.length_a   1.000
_cell.length_b   1.000
_cell.length_c   1.000
_cell.angle_alpha   90.00
_cell.angle_beta   90.00
_cell.angle_gamma   90.00
#
_symmetry.space_group_name_H-M   'P 1'
#
loop_
_entity.id
_entity.type
_entity.pdbx_description
1 polymer ?
#
loop_
_entity_poly.entity_id
_entity_poly.type
_entity_poly.pdbx_seq_one_letter_code
_entity_poly.pdbx_strand_id
1 'polypeptide(L)'
;MKKHILALAGLLAGAMMVTSCSQARLDEVEHLGVTEVDKTYAEADDMTAQQLIANVYVTAKYLMMGDWGVHYIATTSAKTAECWPGGSGPNDGTDYHRMSAMIDDSENNAYKEMYTRFYKIMYKCNMIVDKLNDGSDERKRVIAEAKAWRAWAMMRLTQLWGSAPLVDHVLDGINYSFYPGNSNPADNWKWIMTQFDEAATVLPSKSGLGGQKAIGGRWTAEACFAYKGQGYMWQNDYANAKVELAKVINSGKYELWEKTATMGPSSYGTNMQLAKSQNENWSDGNEEYEYLTLYRAEADFCDEFLLELDIDGDATTITSTEPYWFRAYMNWRKDEVNLPGNTTTASDGWGFVNPTRTFGYAFAKHDGNSVRRRAAIATYSEVYHDFPYLNKDVRGVMSSMLFENEGYFRMKYYDYVDDVVPERFASGQTNGNRTNFPLMRYADVLLLYAEAVCMSGEGTANISGLEALNKVRRRAGLTDAPALDMDNAEYGIKAERRFELWLEDCSRYVDL
;
A
#
# COMPACT_ATOMS: atom_id res chain seq x y z
N MET A 1 -22.49 -38.24 55.93
CA MET A 1 -21.98 -37.01 55.31
C MET A 1 -21.47 -37.18 53.87
N LYS A 2 -20.64 -38.16 53.51
CA LYS A 2 -20.13 -38.35 52.14
C LYS A 2 -21.21 -38.63 51.06
N LYS A 3 -22.31 -39.33 51.40
CA LYS A 3 -23.41 -39.64 50.42
C LYS A 3 -24.26 -38.41 50.07
N HIS A 4 -24.43 -37.45 50.97
CA HIS A 4 -25.20 -36.24 50.73
C HIS A 4 -24.41 -35.21 49.90
N ILE A 5 -23.09 -35.19 50.03
CA ILE A 5 -22.20 -34.32 49.23
C ILE A 5 -22.18 -34.78 47.74
N LEU A 6 -22.17 -36.09 47.51
CA LEU A 6 -22.23 -36.60 46.14
C LEU A 6 -23.58 -36.36 45.44
N ALA A 7 -24.70 -36.42 46.19
CA ALA A 7 -26.02 -36.10 45.67
C ALA A 7 -26.16 -34.59 45.35
N LEU A 8 -25.59 -33.71 46.19
CA LEU A 8 -25.61 -32.27 45.92
C LEU A 8 -24.71 -31.87 44.73
N ALA A 9 -23.56 -32.53 44.59
CA ALA A 9 -22.65 -32.32 43.43
C ALA A 9 -23.29 -32.83 42.14
N GLY A 10 -24.03 -33.93 42.16
CA GLY A 10 -24.77 -34.45 41.01
C GLY A 10 -25.93 -33.52 40.59
N LEU A 11 -26.64 -32.95 41.54
CA LEU A 11 -27.71 -31.98 41.29
C LEU A 11 -27.17 -30.62 40.75
N LEU A 12 -26.02 -30.14 41.24
CA LEU A 12 -25.35 -28.95 40.72
C LEU A 12 -24.79 -29.18 39.30
N ALA A 13 -24.22 -30.35 39.03
CA ALA A 13 -23.74 -30.70 37.69
C ALA A 13 -24.90 -30.87 36.68
N GLY A 14 -26.03 -31.46 37.14
CA GLY A 14 -27.27 -31.56 36.34
C GLY A 14 -27.89 -30.19 36.06
N ALA A 15 -27.89 -29.27 37.03
CA ALA A 15 -28.39 -27.90 36.84
C ALA A 15 -27.50 -27.05 35.89
N MET A 16 -26.17 -27.27 35.89
CA MET A 16 -25.28 -26.61 34.95
C MET A 16 -25.42 -27.16 33.52
N MET A 17 -25.82 -28.40 33.30
CA MET A 17 -26.05 -28.92 31.96
C MET A 17 -27.41 -28.53 31.37
N VAL A 18 -28.38 -28.12 32.17
CA VAL A 18 -29.71 -27.68 31.67
C VAL A 18 -29.70 -26.18 31.39
N THR A 19 -28.74 -25.43 31.90
CA THR A 19 -28.60 -23.96 31.59
C THR A 19 -27.78 -23.71 30.33
N SER A 20 -27.17 -24.71 29.71
CA SER A 20 -26.36 -24.53 28.50
C SER A 20 -27.17 -24.44 27.19
N CYS A 21 -28.48 -24.79 27.24
CA CYS A 21 -29.42 -24.64 26.13
C CYS A 21 -30.73 -24.04 26.65
N SER A 22 -30.72 -22.79 27.07
CA SER A 22 -31.99 -22.10 27.27
C SER A 22 -32.60 -21.80 25.89
N GLN A 23 -33.91 -22.06 25.77
CA GLN A 23 -34.70 -21.76 24.57
C GLN A 23 -34.43 -20.33 24.10
N ALA A 24 -34.30 -19.38 25.04
CA ALA A 24 -33.95 -18.00 24.77
C ALA A 24 -32.59 -17.83 24.06
N ARG A 25 -31.58 -18.68 24.29
CA ARG A 25 -30.30 -18.64 23.59
C ARG A 25 -30.35 -19.29 22.21
N LEU A 26 -31.26 -20.21 21.97
CA LEU A 26 -31.54 -20.80 20.66
C LEU A 26 -32.38 -19.82 19.81
N ASP A 27 -33.24 -19.03 20.47
CA ASP A 27 -34.05 -18.00 19.84
C ASP A 27 -33.20 -16.73 19.50
N GLU A 28 -32.07 -16.54 20.17
CA GLU A 28 -31.05 -15.52 19.83
C GLU A 28 -30.19 -15.88 18.61
N VAL A 29 -30.15 -17.14 18.22
CA VAL A 29 -29.48 -17.58 16.99
C VAL A 29 -30.53 -17.62 15.88
N GLU A 30 -30.90 -16.48 15.38
CA GLU A 30 -31.70 -16.37 14.16
C GLU A 30 -30.89 -16.92 12.98
N HIS A 31 -31.10 -18.19 12.68
CA HIS A 31 -30.44 -18.82 11.53
C HIS A 31 -31.00 -18.33 10.18
N LEU A 32 -32.12 -17.59 10.17
CA LEU A 32 -32.85 -17.18 8.98
C LEU A 32 -33.50 -15.78 9.08
N GLY A 33 -32.94 -14.85 9.86
CA GLY A 33 -33.50 -13.53 10.07
C GLY A 33 -32.43 -12.46 10.32
N VAL A 34 -32.86 -11.31 10.83
CA VAL A 34 -31.99 -10.20 11.19
C VAL A 34 -31.17 -10.60 12.42
N THR A 35 -29.85 -10.72 12.26
CA THR A 35 -28.92 -10.99 13.34
C THR A 35 -28.62 -9.72 14.15
N GLU A 36 -28.00 -9.86 15.35
CA GLU A 36 -27.52 -8.67 16.11
C GLU A 36 -26.50 -7.87 15.29
N VAL A 37 -25.72 -8.54 14.45
CA VAL A 37 -24.81 -7.86 13.51
C VAL A 37 -25.58 -7.04 12.48
N ASP A 38 -26.65 -7.61 11.88
CA ASP A 38 -27.51 -6.90 10.93
C ASP A 38 -28.17 -5.68 11.58
N LYS A 39 -28.64 -5.80 12.83
CA LYS A 39 -29.22 -4.68 13.59
C LYS A 39 -28.18 -3.56 13.79
N THR A 40 -26.94 -3.91 14.12
CA THR A 40 -25.85 -2.93 14.28
C THR A 40 -25.69 -2.08 13.03
N TYR A 41 -25.77 -2.66 11.85
CA TYR A 41 -25.67 -1.92 10.59
C TYR A 41 -26.96 -1.12 10.27
N ALA A 42 -28.12 -1.73 10.44
CA ALA A 42 -29.41 -1.11 10.12
C ALA A 42 -29.74 0.06 11.05
N GLU A 43 -29.33 0.01 12.31
CA GLU A 43 -29.59 1.01 13.34
C GLU A 43 -28.39 1.96 13.57
N ALA A 44 -27.32 1.80 12.80
CA ALA A 44 -26.10 2.60 12.93
C ALA A 44 -26.38 4.10 12.82
N ASP A 45 -25.86 4.85 13.76
CA ASP A 45 -25.68 6.29 13.65
C ASP A 45 -24.43 6.64 12.81
N ASP A 46 -24.18 7.93 12.61
CA ASP A 46 -23.06 8.38 11.80
C ASP A 46 -21.70 8.00 12.41
N MET A 47 -21.59 7.97 13.73
CA MET A 47 -20.35 7.57 14.42
C MET A 47 -20.11 6.09 14.25
N THR A 48 -21.12 5.25 14.41
CA THR A 48 -21.02 3.80 14.17
C THR A 48 -20.66 3.53 12.71
N ALA A 49 -21.26 4.23 11.76
CA ALA A 49 -20.94 4.10 10.34
C ALA A 49 -19.47 4.43 10.06
N GLN A 50 -18.91 5.48 10.69
CA GLN A 50 -17.49 5.81 10.61
C GLN A 50 -16.60 4.69 11.15
N GLN A 51 -16.97 4.05 12.26
CA GLN A 51 -16.23 2.90 12.81
C GLN A 51 -16.25 1.69 11.87
N LEU A 52 -17.39 1.45 11.21
CA LEU A 52 -17.52 0.35 10.24
C LEU A 52 -16.59 0.54 9.05
N ILE A 53 -16.57 1.74 8.45
CA ILE A 53 -15.66 2.00 7.32
C ILE A 53 -14.19 2.05 7.77
N ALA A 54 -13.88 2.59 8.94
CA ALA A 54 -12.52 2.56 9.48
C ALA A 54 -11.99 1.13 9.59
N ASN A 55 -12.84 0.16 9.94
CA ASN A 55 -12.47 -1.25 9.98
C ASN A 55 -12.16 -1.84 8.58
N VAL A 56 -12.70 -1.28 7.50
CA VAL A 56 -12.30 -1.61 6.12
C VAL A 56 -10.88 -1.09 5.85
N TYR A 57 -10.59 0.16 6.19
CA TYR A 57 -9.24 0.74 6.06
C TYR A 57 -8.20 -0.05 6.86
N VAL A 58 -8.50 -0.44 8.09
CA VAL A 58 -7.62 -1.32 8.89
C VAL A 58 -7.38 -2.64 8.17
N THR A 59 -8.40 -3.23 7.55
CA THR A 59 -8.23 -4.49 6.79
C THR A 59 -7.33 -4.29 5.57
N ALA A 60 -7.45 -3.15 4.87
CA ALA A 60 -6.55 -2.78 3.79
C ALA A 60 -5.11 -2.54 4.28
N LYS A 61 -4.93 -1.91 5.44
CA LYS A 61 -3.60 -1.79 6.07
C LYS A 61 -2.98 -3.17 6.32
N TYR A 62 -3.75 -4.13 6.87
CA TYR A 62 -3.26 -5.49 7.07
C TYR A 62 -2.88 -6.21 5.77
N LEU A 63 -3.58 -5.94 4.67
CA LEU A 63 -3.19 -6.47 3.36
C LEU A 63 -1.85 -5.90 2.89
N MET A 64 -1.69 -4.57 2.97
CA MET A 64 -0.53 -3.87 2.41
C MET A 64 0.71 -4.03 3.28
N MET A 65 0.56 -3.94 4.59
CA MET A 65 1.66 -3.86 5.56
C MET A 65 1.96 -5.18 6.26
N GLY A 66 1.08 -6.15 6.13
CA GLY A 66 1.28 -7.52 6.60
C GLY A 66 1.20 -7.71 8.10
N ASP A 67 1.12 -8.97 8.47
CA ASP A 67 1.55 -9.53 9.73
C ASP A 67 2.70 -10.50 9.44
N TRP A 68 3.17 -11.23 10.39
CA TRP A 68 4.37 -12.09 10.42
C TRP A 68 4.75 -12.87 9.14
N GLY A 69 4.06 -12.82 8.04
CA GLY A 69 4.40 -13.72 6.94
C GLY A 69 4.03 -13.27 5.53
N VAL A 70 3.15 -12.31 5.34
CA VAL A 70 2.71 -11.97 3.98
C VAL A 70 2.55 -10.47 3.80
N HIS A 71 3.32 -9.96 2.88
CA HIS A 71 3.29 -8.56 2.49
C HIS A 71 2.92 -8.45 1.01
N TYR A 72 1.91 -7.68 0.73
CA TYR A 72 1.42 -7.47 -0.63
C TYR A 72 2.53 -7.03 -1.60
N ILE A 73 3.32 -6.04 -1.21
CA ILE A 73 4.44 -5.54 -2.03
C ILE A 73 5.51 -6.62 -2.23
N ALA A 74 5.89 -7.35 -1.18
CA ALA A 74 6.88 -8.42 -1.30
C ALA A 74 6.37 -9.56 -2.19
N THR A 75 5.08 -9.95 -2.05
CA THR A 75 4.43 -10.98 -2.85
C THR A 75 4.44 -10.61 -4.33
N THR A 76 4.03 -9.40 -4.67
CA THR A 76 3.99 -8.95 -6.07
C THR A 76 5.38 -8.68 -6.63
N SER A 77 6.32 -8.18 -5.81
CA SER A 77 7.70 -7.91 -6.24
C SER A 77 8.53 -9.18 -6.45
N ALA A 78 8.29 -10.23 -5.69
CA ALA A 78 9.02 -11.51 -5.80
C ALA A 78 8.89 -12.17 -7.19
N LYS A 79 7.81 -11.86 -7.91
CA LYS A 79 7.57 -12.34 -9.29
C LYS A 79 8.18 -11.44 -10.36
N THR A 80 8.88 -10.40 -9.99
CA THR A 80 9.54 -9.49 -10.93
C THR A 80 11.05 -9.73 -10.96
N ALA A 81 11.70 -9.36 -12.05
CA ALA A 81 13.16 -9.43 -12.15
C ALA A 81 13.87 -8.26 -11.42
N GLU A 82 13.13 -7.49 -10.61
CA GLU A 82 13.63 -6.26 -10.00
C GLU A 82 14.08 -6.43 -8.57
N CYS A 83 13.52 -7.44 -7.89
CA CYS A 83 13.82 -7.72 -6.50
C CYS A 83 14.15 -9.18 -6.26
N TRP A 84 15.17 -9.42 -5.42
CA TRP A 84 15.33 -10.69 -4.74
C TRP A 84 14.48 -10.75 -3.48
N PRO A 85 13.98 -11.92 -3.08
CA PRO A 85 13.26 -12.09 -1.83
C PRO A 85 14.06 -11.60 -0.61
N GLY A 86 15.33 -11.99 -0.47
CA GLY A 86 16.17 -11.57 0.64
C GLY A 86 15.92 -12.37 1.93
N GLY A 87 15.93 -11.69 3.07
CA GLY A 87 15.82 -12.31 4.38
C GLY A 87 17.18 -12.78 4.94
N SER A 88 17.15 -13.69 5.90
CA SER A 88 18.37 -14.22 6.56
C SER A 88 18.99 -15.41 5.83
N GLY A 89 18.29 -15.98 4.85
CA GLY A 89 18.75 -17.16 4.11
C GLY A 89 17.60 -17.87 3.36
N PRO A 90 17.89 -18.95 2.64
CA PRO A 90 16.93 -19.61 1.74
C PRO A 90 15.71 -20.22 2.45
N ASN A 91 15.77 -20.39 3.77
CA ASN A 91 14.68 -20.92 4.57
C ASN A 91 13.85 -19.80 5.25
N ASP A 92 14.23 -18.54 5.07
CA ASP A 92 13.54 -17.40 5.59
C ASP A 92 12.65 -16.81 4.49
N GLY A 93 11.33 -16.94 4.63
CA GLY A 93 10.41 -16.53 3.58
C GLY A 93 10.40 -17.46 2.35
N THR A 94 10.43 -18.77 2.55
CA THR A 94 10.49 -19.80 1.49
C THR A 94 9.44 -19.62 0.39
N ASP A 95 8.26 -19.12 0.73
CA ASP A 95 7.21 -18.86 -0.25
C ASP A 95 7.63 -17.80 -1.28
N TYR A 96 8.33 -16.74 -0.86
CA TYR A 96 8.85 -15.72 -1.76
C TYR A 96 10.01 -16.24 -2.63
N HIS A 97 10.88 -17.07 -2.07
CA HIS A 97 11.97 -17.71 -2.84
C HIS A 97 11.43 -18.64 -3.93
N ARG A 98 10.38 -19.42 -3.61
CA ARG A 98 9.70 -20.26 -4.60
C ARG A 98 9.05 -19.42 -5.70
N MET A 99 8.42 -18.29 -5.35
CA MET A 99 7.84 -17.34 -6.29
C MET A 99 8.90 -16.73 -7.20
N SER A 100 10.00 -16.26 -6.65
CA SER A 100 11.12 -15.68 -7.41
C SER A 100 11.75 -16.70 -8.37
N ALA A 101 11.85 -17.95 -7.94
CA ALA A 101 12.35 -19.04 -8.76
C ALA A 101 11.33 -19.57 -9.78
N MET A 102 10.10 -19.07 -9.80
CA MET A 102 8.98 -19.52 -10.66
C MET A 102 8.65 -21.02 -10.48
N ILE A 103 8.80 -21.54 -9.26
CA ILE A 103 8.48 -22.93 -8.89
C ILE A 103 7.39 -23.01 -7.81
N ASP A 104 6.65 -21.95 -7.63
CA ASP A 104 5.50 -21.85 -6.73
C ASP A 104 4.28 -22.59 -7.29
N ASP A 105 3.36 -22.90 -6.40
CA ASP A 105 2.09 -23.59 -6.70
C ASP A 105 0.93 -22.98 -5.90
N SER A 106 -0.27 -23.56 -6.05
CA SER A 106 -1.48 -23.10 -5.37
C SER A 106 -1.43 -23.24 -3.84
N GLU A 107 -0.47 -24.00 -3.29
CA GLU A 107 -0.28 -24.18 -1.85
C GLU A 107 0.57 -23.09 -1.20
N ASN A 108 1.15 -22.19 -2.01
CA ASN A 108 1.92 -21.06 -1.51
C ASN A 108 1.07 -20.15 -0.59
N ASN A 109 1.50 -19.99 0.65
CA ASN A 109 0.73 -19.25 1.66
C ASN A 109 0.60 -17.76 1.32
N ALA A 110 1.59 -17.16 0.65
CA ALA A 110 1.53 -15.76 0.27
C ALA A 110 0.31 -15.48 -0.64
N TYR A 111 0.03 -16.36 -1.60
CA TYR A 111 -1.16 -16.23 -2.44
C TYR A 111 -2.45 -16.46 -1.66
N LYS A 112 -2.52 -17.51 -0.84
CA LYS A 112 -3.70 -17.82 -0.04
C LYS A 112 -4.10 -16.70 0.91
N GLU A 113 -3.11 -16.15 1.62
CA GLU A 113 -3.33 -15.05 2.54
C GLU A 113 -3.75 -13.78 1.81
N MET A 114 -3.08 -13.42 0.72
CA MET A 114 -3.42 -12.25 -0.07
C MET A 114 -4.83 -12.34 -0.65
N TYR A 115 -5.19 -13.48 -1.24
CA TYR A 115 -6.54 -13.77 -1.73
C TYR A 115 -7.59 -13.64 -0.63
N THR A 116 -7.34 -14.28 0.50
CA THR A 116 -8.25 -14.24 1.67
C THR A 116 -8.45 -12.80 2.16
N ARG A 117 -7.41 -11.99 2.19
CA ARG A 117 -7.49 -10.60 2.67
C ARG A 117 -8.27 -9.71 1.71
N PHE A 118 -8.14 -9.89 0.39
CA PHE A 118 -9.01 -9.20 -0.56
C PHE A 118 -10.48 -9.52 -0.34
N TYR A 119 -10.83 -10.79 -0.15
CA TYR A 119 -12.22 -11.16 0.14
C TYR A 119 -12.69 -10.72 1.53
N LYS A 120 -11.81 -10.56 2.52
CA LYS A 120 -12.18 -9.91 3.80
C LYS A 120 -12.55 -8.44 3.59
N ILE A 121 -11.87 -7.72 2.72
CA ILE A 121 -12.25 -6.35 2.33
C ILE A 121 -13.62 -6.38 1.64
N MET A 122 -13.80 -7.24 0.63
CA MET A 122 -15.07 -7.42 -0.08
C MET A 122 -16.23 -7.70 0.89
N TYR A 123 -16.06 -8.66 1.80
CA TYR A 123 -17.09 -9.03 2.78
C TYR A 123 -17.50 -7.84 3.66
N LYS A 124 -16.53 -7.13 4.25
CA LYS A 124 -16.84 -5.97 5.10
C LYS A 124 -17.54 -4.85 4.33
N CYS A 125 -17.12 -4.62 3.08
CA CYS A 125 -17.78 -3.66 2.21
C CYS A 125 -19.20 -4.10 1.85
N ASN A 126 -19.42 -5.38 1.54
CA ASN A 126 -20.75 -5.91 1.27
C ASN A 126 -21.68 -5.74 2.49
N MET A 127 -21.19 -6.00 3.70
CA MET A 127 -21.97 -5.75 4.93
C MET A 127 -22.41 -4.27 5.02
N ILE A 128 -21.53 -3.33 4.71
CA ILE A 128 -21.86 -1.90 4.71
C ILE A 128 -22.87 -1.59 3.60
N VAL A 129 -22.62 -2.02 2.37
CA VAL A 129 -23.47 -1.67 1.21
C VAL A 129 -24.86 -2.30 1.31
N ASP A 130 -24.97 -3.53 1.82
CA ASP A 130 -26.23 -4.25 1.87
C ASP A 130 -27.08 -3.92 3.11
N LYS A 131 -26.43 -3.54 4.22
CA LYS A 131 -27.09 -3.47 5.54
C LYS A 131 -27.12 -2.08 6.16
N LEU A 132 -26.16 -1.18 5.84
CA LEU A 132 -26.13 0.14 6.43
C LEU A 132 -27.27 1.01 5.88
N ASN A 133 -28.04 1.64 6.77
CA ASN A 133 -29.05 2.60 6.35
C ASN A 133 -28.38 3.89 5.80
N ASP A 134 -28.97 4.48 4.77
CA ASP A 134 -28.49 5.68 4.07
C ASP A 134 -29.16 7.00 4.53
N GLY A 135 -29.66 7.02 5.75
CA GLY A 135 -30.48 8.10 6.28
C GLY A 135 -29.76 9.44 6.52
N SER A 136 -28.45 9.51 6.32
CA SER A 136 -27.66 10.75 6.39
C SER A 136 -26.65 10.84 5.26
N ASP A 137 -26.13 12.04 4.99
CA ASP A 137 -25.09 12.25 3.97
C ASP A 137 -23.78 11.57 4.38
N GLU A 138 -23.49 11.49 5.68
CA GLU A 138 -22.30 10.80 6.17
C GLU A 138 -22.40 9.29 5.94
N ARG A 139 -23.55 8.67 6.18
CA ARG A 139 -23.76 7.23 5.90
C ARG A 139 -23.76 6.94 4.42
N LYS A 140 -24.34 7.79 3.57
CA LYS A 140 -24.19 7.68 2.10
C LYS A 140 -22.74 7.74 1.67
N ARG A 141 -21.95 8.63 2.27
CA ARG A 141 -20.51 8.71 2.03
C ARG A 141 -19.79 7.41 2.43
N VAL A 142 -20.08 6.86 3.59
CA VAL A 142 -19.53 5.57 4.06
C VAL A 142 -19.87 4.44 3.09
N ILE A 143 -21.12 4.37 2.61
CA ILE A 143 -21.53 3.41 1.59
C ILE A 143 -20.73 3.59 0.28
N ALA A 144 -20.52 4.84 -0.14
CA ALA A 144 -19.74 5.14 -1.34
C ALA A 144 -18.26 4.75 -1.18
N GLU A 145 -17.65 4.98 -0.03
CA GLU A 145 -16.30 4.51 0.26
C GLU A 145 -16.21 2.97 0.26
N ALA A 146 -17.20 2.29 0.83
CA ALA A 146 -17.26 0.83 0.76
C ALA A 146 -17.38 0.32 -0.69
N LYS A 147 -18.16 1.00 -1.55
CA LYS A 147 -18.21 0.70 -2.99
C LYS A 147 -16.84 0.89 -3.66
N ALA A 148 -16.12 1.95 -3.36
CA ALA A 148 -14.78 2.19 -3.91
C ALA A 148 -13.78 1.13 -3.44
N TRP A 149 -13.77 0.78 -2.15
CA TRP A 149 -12.92 -0.26 -1.60
C TRP A 149 -13.18 -1.65 -2.20
N ARG A 150 -14.46 -2.04 -2.36
CA ARG A 150 -14.76 -3.33 -2.97
C ARG A 150 -14.44 -3.37 -4.47
N ALA A 151 -14.61 -2.24 -5.17
CA ALA A 151 -14.17 -2.11 -6.56
C ALA A 151 -12.66 -2.29 -6.68
N TRP A 152 -11.87 -1.62 -5.83
CA TRP A 152 -10.43 -1.78 -5.77
C TRP A 152 -10.02 -3.23 -5.48
N ALA A 153 -10.61 -3.85 -4.46
CA ALA A 153 -10.30 -5.23 -4.11
C ALA A 153 -10.61 -6.21 -5.25
N MET A 154 -11.78 -6.05 -5.89
CA MET A 154 -12.17 -6.91 -7.02
C MET A 154 -11.30 -6.65 -8.26
N MET A 155 -10.85 -5.41 -8.47
CA MET A 155 -9.90 -5.06 -9.52
C MET A 155 -8.59 -5.83 -9.33
N ARG A 156 -8.00 -5.80 -8.13
CA ARG A 156 -6.78 -6.55 -7.82
C ARG A 156 -6.98 -8.06 -7.92
N LEU A 157 -8.11 -8.59 -7.43
CA LEU A 157 -8.47 -10.00 -7.61
C LEU A 157 -8.54 -10.39 -9.09
N THR A 158 -9.15 -9.56 -9.92
CA THR A 158 -9.26 -9.82 -11.35
C THR A 158 -7.92 -9.73 -12.07
N GLN A 159 -7.07 -8.77 -11.71
CA GLN A 159 -5.72 -8.63 -12.27
C GLN A 159 -4.81 -9.81 -11.89
N LEU A 160 -4.87 -10.29 -10.65
CA LEU A 160 -3.94 -11.28 -10.13
C LEU A 160 -4.41 -12.73 -10.35
N TRP A 161 -5.73 -12.99 -10.37
CA TRP A 161 -6.31 -14.33 -10.51
C TRP A 161 -7.25 -14.50 -11.72
N GLY A 162 -7.46 -13.46 -12.50
CA GLY A 162 -8.31 -13.53 -13.69
C GLY A 162 -9.78 -13.76 -13.34
N SER A 163 -10.22 -15.01 -13.31
CA SER A 163 -11.62 -15.42 -13.11
C SER A 163 -12.05 -15.48 -11.64
N ALA A 164 -11.53 -14.61 -10.77
CA ALA A 164 -11.92 -14.56 -9.38
C ALA A 164 -13.45 -14.42 -9.20
N PRO A 165 -14.09 -15.17 -8.29
CA PRO A 165 -15.52 -15.07 -8.06
C PRO A 165 -15.97 -13.66 -7.69
N LEU A 166 -16.96 -13.14 -8.39
CA LEU A 166 -17.61 -11.88 -8.01
C LEU A 166 -18.60 -12.13 -6.89
N VAL A 167 -18.26 -11.68 -5.68
CA VAL A 167 -19.11 -11.74 -4.50
C VAL A 167 -19.48 -10.30 -4.13
N ASP A 168 -20.59 -9.82 -4.68
CA ASP A 168 -21.03 -8.43 -4.57
C ASP A 168 -22.11 -8.16 -3.51
N HIS A 169 -22.42 -9.20 -2.72
CA HIS A 169 -23.43 -9.19 -1.67
C HIS A 169 -23.01 -10.08 -0.50
N VAL A 170 -23.75 -9.98 0.60
CA VAL A 170 -23.55 -10.88 1.77
C VAL A 170 -24.07 -12.26 1.46
N LEU A 171 -23.23 -13.27 1.60
CA LEU A 171 -23.61 -14.67 1.41
C LEU A 171 -24.36 -15.17 2.63
N ASP A 172 -25.61 -15.61 2.47
CA ASP A 172 -26.50 -16.07 3.53
C ASP A 172 -26.75 -17.59 3.53
N GLY A 173 -26.29 -18.29 2.50
CA GLY A 173 -26.49 -19.73 2.33
C GLY A 173 -27.91 -20.14 1.91
N ILE A 174 -28.82 -19.17 1.76
CA ILE A 174 -30.21 -19.38 1.35
C ILE A 174 -30.45 -18.87 -0.07
N ASN A 175 -30.27 -17.56 -0.24
CA ASN A 175 -30.39 -16.91 -1.54
C ASN A 175 -29.08 -17.01 -2.33
N TYR A 176 -27.95 -17.07 -1.62
CA TYR A 176 -26.62 -17.06 -2.16
C TYR A 176 -25.77 -18.18 -1.57
N SER A 177 -25.12 -18.96 -2.46
CA SER A 177 -24.24 -20.04 -2.07
C SER A 177 -22.98 -19.53 -1.37
N PHE A 178 -22.54 -20.20 -0.30
CA PHE A 178 -21.24 -19.96 0.32
C PHE A 178 -20.05 -20.38 -0.58
N TYR A 179 -20.33 -21.05 -1.70
CA TYR A 179 -19.33 -21.51 -2.65
C TYR A 179 -19.63 -20.96 -4.06
N PRO A 180 -19.44 -19.65 -4.27
CA PRO A 180 -19.64 -19.04 -5.60
C PRO A 180 -18.62 -19.60 -6.58
N GLY A 181 -19.06 -19.81 -7.82
CA GLY A 181 -18.17 -20.21 -8.91
C GLY A 181 -17.33 -19.05 -9.45
N ASN A 182 -16.31 -19.38 -10.23
CA ASN A 182 -15.51 -18.38 -10.92
C ASN A 182 -16.38 -17.50 -11.84
N SER A 183 -16.05 -16.22 -11.90
CA SER A 183 -16.73 -15.24 -12.73
C SER A 183 -15.98 -15.03 -14.06
N ASN A 184 -16.70 -14.56 -15.06
CA ASN A 184 -16.07 -14.09 -16.29
C ASN A 184 -15.32 -12.76 -15.99
N PRO A 185 -14.05 -12.63 -16.33
CA PRO A 185 -13.29 -11.38 -16.10
C PRO A 185 -13.95 -10.14 -16.72
N ALA A 186 -14.61 -10.25 -17.87
CA ALA A 186 -15.32 -9.13 -18.49
C ALA A 186 -16.50 -8.62 -17.62
N ASP A 187 -17.22 -9.54 -16.97
CA ASP A 187 -18.31 -9.17 -16.04
C ASP A 187 -17.73 -8.51 -14.78
N ASN A 188 -16.60 -9.03 -14.27
CA ASN A 188 -15.89 -8.42 -13.16
C ASN A 188 -15.49 -6.97 -13.50
N TRP A 189 -14.89 -6.73 -14.65
CA TRP A 189 -14.49 -5.39 -15.08
C TRP A 189 -15.69 -4.45 -15.21
N LYS A 190 -16.77 -4.90 -15.82
CA LYS A 190 -17.99 -4.10 -15.94
C LYS A 190 -18.53 -3.69 -14.55
N TRP A 191 -18.58 -4.64 -13.62
CA TRP A 191 -19.02 -4.38 -12.27
C TRP A 191 -18.09 -3.40 -11.54
N ILE A 192 -16.76 -3.60 -11.63
CA ILE A 192 -15.74 -2.72 -11.04
C ILE A 192 -15.94 -1.27 -11.50
N MET A 193 -16.09 -1.05 -12.81
CA MET A 193 -16.30 0.28 -13.38
C MET A 193 -17.58 0.92 -12.84
N THR A 194 -18.67 0.15 -12.75
CA THR A 194 -19.94 0.63 -12.19
C THR A 194 -19.79 1.03 -10.72
N GLN A 195 -19.06 0.25 -9.92
CA GLN A 195 -18.86 0.59 -8.51
C GLN A 195 -18.06 1.89 -8.32
N PHE A 196 -17.02 2.11 -9.12
CA PHE A 196 -16.29 3.38 -9.09
C PHE A 196 -17.16 4.57 -9.56
N ASP A 197 -18.00 4.38 -10.58
CA ASP A 197 -18.93 5.44 -11.02
C ASP A 197 -19.91 5.81 -9.92
N GLU A 198 -20.56 4.82 -9.32
CA GLU A 198 -21.50 5.04 -8.23
C GLU A 198 -20.84 5.73 -7.02
N ALA A 199 -19.64 5.29 -6.65
CA ALA A 199 -18.87 5.89 -5.58
C ALA A 199 -18.52 7.35 -5.88
N ALA A 200 -18.01 7.64 -7.07
CA ALA A 200 -17.59 8.98 -7.46
C ALA A 200 -18.73 10.01 -7.49
N THR A 201 -20.00 9.58 -7.66
CA THR A 201 -21.15 10.49 -7.63
C THR A 201 -21.46 11.03 -6.23
N VAL A 202 -21.03 10.32 -5.18
CA VAL A 202 -21.32 10.65 -3.78
C VAL A 202 -20.08 11.15 -3.05
N LEU A 203 -18.92 10.58 -3.38
CA LEU A 203 -17.67 10.95 -2.72
C LEU A 203 -17.30 12.40 -3.01
N PRO A 204 -16.79 13.10 -1.99
CA PRO A 204 -16.36 14.49 -2.17
C PRO A 204 -15.11 14.56 -3.05
N SER A 205 -14.97 15.69 -3.73
CA SER A 205 -13.68 16.09 -4.28
C SER A 205 -12.72 16.49 -3.17
N LYS A 206 -11.42 16.32 -3.39
CA LYS A 206 -10.36 16.76 -2.47
C LYS A 206 -10.56 18.21 -1.99
N SER A 207 -11.03 19.10 -2.84
CA SER A 207 -11.26 20.50 -2.49
C SER A 207 -12.44 20.75 -1.55
N GLY A 208 -13.41 19.84 -1.51
CA GLY A 208 -14.61 19.99 -0.69
C GLY A 208 -14.39 19.73 0.80
N LEU A 209 -13.23 19.22 1.18
CA LEU A 209 -12.93 18.75 2.53
C LEU A 209 -11.71 19.41 3.18
N GLY A 210 -11.21 20.50 2.63
CA GLY A 210 -10.08 21.20 3.22
C GLY A 210 -8.72 20.50 3.02
N GLY A 211 -8.62 19.60 2.04
CA GLY A 211 -7.42 18.84 1.70
C GLY A 211 -7.37 17.43 2.30
N GLN A 212 -6.39 16.62 1.91
CA GLN A 212 -6.27 15.22 2.34
C GLN A 212 -6.11 15.06 3.85
N LYS A 213 -5.40 15.94 4.52
CA LYS A 213 -5.27 15.92 5.99
C LYS A 213 -6.61 15.91 6.71
N ALA A 214 -7.58 16.69 6.20
CA ALA A 214 -8.93 16.76 6.79
C ALA A 214 -9.75 15.48 6.61
N ILE A 215 -9.41 14.64 5.62
CA ILE A 215 -10.11 13.39 5.33
C ILE A 215 -9.31 12.14 5.71
N GLY A 216 -8.10 12.30 6.23
CA GLY A 216 -7.29 11.18 6.70
C GLY A 216 -6.98 10.15 5.62
N GLY A 217 -6.62 10.59 4.39
CA GLY A 217 -6.30 9.68 3.28
C GLY A 217 -7.49 8.91 2.70
N ARG A 218 -8.72 9.33 2.96
CA ARG A 218 -9.95 8.64 2.53
C ARG A 218 -10.22 8.80 1.03
N TRP A 219 -11.08 7.91 0.50
CA TRP A 219 -11.51 7.96 -0.91
C TRP A 219 -12.13 9.30 -1.30
N THR A 220 -11.76 9.78 -2.48
CA THR A 220 -12.32 10.94 -3.16
C THR A 220 -12.87 10.55 -4.53
N ALA A 221 -13.66 11.42 -5.14
CA ALA A 221 -14.12 11.22 -6.51
C ALA A 221 -12.96 11.07 -7.49
N GLU A 222 -11.89 11.88 -7.32
CA GLU A 222 -10.70 11.83 -8.17
C GLU A 222 -9.93 10.51 -8.02
N ALA A 223 -9.87 9.93 -6.82
CA ALA A 223 -9.26 8.60 -6.62
C ALA A 223 -10.05 7.52 -7.40
N CYS A 224 -11.39 7.59 -7.40
CA CYS A 224 -12.22 6.69 -8.20
C CYS A 224 -11.94 6.85 -9.71
N PHE A 225 -11.81 8.08 -10.22
CA PHE A 225 -11.47 8.33 -11.62
C PHE A 225 -10.09 7.79 -11.97
N ALA A 226 -9.10 7.94 -11.10
CA ALA A 226 -7.76 7.42 -11.30
C ALA A 226 -7.75 5.89 -11.41
N TYR A 227 -8.38 5.18 -10.47
CA TYR A 227 -8.47 3.73 -10.52
C TYR A 227 -9.32 3.21 -11.69
N LYS A 228 -10.37 3.94 -12.05
CA LYS A 228 -11.15 3.63 -13.25
C LYS A 228 -10.30 3.78 -14.51
N GLY A 229 -9.49 4.84 -14.58
CA GLY A 229 -8.50 5.03 -15.65
C GLY A 229 -7.52 3.86 -15.72
N GLN A 230 -6.94 3.45 -14.58
CA GLN A 230 -6.04 2.29 -14.50
C GLN A 230 -6.73 0.99 -14.95
N GLY A 231 -8.00 0.79 -14.60
CA GLY A 231 -8.76 -0.36 -15.04
C GLY A 231 -9.04 -0.38 -16.53
N TYR A 232 -9.27 0.77 -17.16
CA TYR A 232 -9.36 0.87 -18.62
C TYR A 232 -8.02 0.61 -19.32
N MET A 233 -6.91 1.09 -18.73
CA MET A 233 -5.56 0.76 -19.22
C MET A 233 -5.33 -0.75 -19.25
N TRP A 234 -5.69 -1.47 -18.19
CA TRP A 234 -5.60 -2.93 -18.15
C TRP A 234 -6.38 -3.63 -19.25
N GLN A 235 -7.53 -3.07 -19.63
CA GLN A 235 -8.38 -3.59 -20.70
C GLN A 235 -7.93 -3.13 -22.08
N ASN A 236 -6.84 -2.39 -22.22
CA ASN A 236 -6.38 -1.73 -23.44
C ASN A 236 -7.41 -0.73 -24.02
N ASP A 237 -8.34 -0.25 -23.21
CA ASP A 237 -9.28 0.80 -23.59
C ASP A 237 -8.69 2.19 -23.31
N TYR A 238 -7.66 2.51 -24.07
CA TYR A 238 -6.90 3.77 -23.90
C TYR A 238 -7.77 5.02 -24.13
N ALA A 239 -8.81 4.90 -24.97
CA ALA A 239 -9.71 6.01 -25.23
C ALA A 239 -10.54 6.41 -24.01
N ASN A 240 -11.08 5.45 -23.27
CA ASN A 240 -11.78 5.72 -22.02
C ASN A 240 -10.81 6.01 -20.87
N ALA A 241 -9.65 5.35 -20.82
CA ALA A 241 -8.64 5.61 -19.81
C ALA A 241 -8.23 7.08 -19.77
N LYS A 242 -7.87 7.69 -20.92
CA LYS A 242 -7.46 9.10 -20.96
C LYS A 242 -8.58 10.06 -20.54
N VAL A 243 -9.85 9.73 -20.75
CA VAL A 243 -10.99 10.54 -20.30
C VAL A 243 -11.10 10.56 -18.78
N GLU A 244 -10.98 9.39 -18.15
CA GLU A 244 -11.06 9.30 -16.69
C GLU A 244 -9.85 9.95 -16.03
N LEU A 245 -8.64 9.69 -16.51
CA LEU A 245 -7.41 10.29 -16.00
C LEU A 245 -7.38 11.82 -16.19
N ALA A 246 -7.95 12.32 -17.30
CA ALA A 246 -8.08 13.75 -17.53
C ALA A 246 -8.97 14.45 -16.50
N LYS A 247 -9.99 13.79 -15.94
CA LYS A 247 -10.81 14.36 -14.86
C LYS A 247 -9.96 14.69 -13.63
N VAL A 248 -9.01 13.82 -13.29
CA VAL A 248 -8.07 14.05 -12.19
C VAL A 248 -7.14 15.23 -12.50
N ILE A 249 -6.52 15.23 -13.69
CA ILE A 249 -5.59 16.28 -14.11
C ILE A 249 -6.31 17.65 -14.17
N ASN A 250 -7.48 17.69 -14.79
CA ASN A 250 -8.28 18.92 -14.96
C ASN A 250 -8.87 19.43 -13.63
N SER A 251 -8.93 18.62 -12.58
CA SER A 251 -9.38 19.06 -11.27
C SER A 251 -8.48 20.17 -10.69
N GLY A 252 -7.19 20.17 -11.06
CA GLY A 252 -6.20 21.09 -10.54
C GLY A 252 -5.97 20.97 -9.04
N LYS A 253 -6.29 19.80 -8.45
CA LYS A 253 -6.21 19.55 -7.01
C LYS A 253 -4.98 18.73 -6.61
N TYR A 254 -4.29 18.20 -7.59
CA TYR A 254 -3.12 17.35 -7.39
C TYR A 254 -1.93 17.93 -8.13
N GLU A 255 -0.78 17.83 -7.49
CA GLU A 255 0.50 18.24 -8.05
C GLU A 255 1.60 17.28 -7.57
N LEU A 256 2.69 17.23 -8.32
CA LEU A 256 3.85 16.44 -7.89
C LEU A 256 4.48 17.10 -6.65
N TRP A 257 4.97 16.27 -5.74
CA TRP A 257 5.71 16.73 -4.59
C TRP A 257 7.03 17.34 -5.03
N GLU A 258 7.08 18.65 -5.09
CA GLU A 258 8.23 19.47 -5.47
C GLU A 258 8.59 20.44 -4.35
N LYS A 259 8.35 20.08 -3.11
CA LYS A 259 8.63 20.96 -1.99
C LYS A 259 10.13 21.17 -1.91
N THR A 260 10.57 22.33 -2.37
CA THR A 260 11.91 22.85 -2.09
C THR A 260 12.08 22.84 -0.57
N ALA A 261 12.98 22.01 -0.11
CA ALA A 261 13.17 21.83 1.31
C ALA A 261 13.65 23.14 1.94
N THR A 262 12.69 23.91 2.44
CA THR A 262 12.94 24.71 3.64
C THR A 262 13.19 23.78 4.83
N MET A 263 13.51 22.51 4.55
CA MET A 263 13.79 21.52 5.54
C MET A 263 15.14 21.83 6.13
N GLY A 264 15.06 22.41 7.31
CA GLY A 264 16.25 22.56 8.14
C GLY A 264 16.90 21.20 8.37
N PRO A 265 18.17 21.19 8.79
CA PRO A 265 18.90 19.98 9.12
C PRO A 265 18.15 19.00 10.05
N SER A 266 17.17 19.45 10.82
CA SER A 266 16.34 18.63 11.70
C SER A 266 15.40 17.67 10.96
N SER A 267 15.09 17.91 9.70
CA SER A 267 14.12 17.09 8.96
C SER A 267 14.68 15.75 8.45
N TYR A 268 16.00 15.60 8.45
CA TYR A 268 16.69 14.40 7.95
C TYR A 268 17.21 13.47 9.05
N GLY A 269 16.89 13.77 10.29
CA GLY A 269 17.46 13.07 11.42
C GLY A 269 18.94 13.39 11.67
N THR A 270 19.38 13.11 12.86
CA THR A 270 20.74 13.40 13.31
C THR A 270 21.81 12.77 12.43
N ASN A 271 21.51 11.60 11.86
CA ASN A 271 22.45 10.84 11.05
C ASN A 271 22.67 11.41 9.65
N MET A 272 21.59 11.85 8.99
CA MET A 272 21.69 12.56 7.71
C MET A 272 22.39 13.91 7.86
N GLN A 273 22.15 14.63 8.95
CA GLN A 273 22.85 15.88 9.27
C GLN A 273 24.36 15.66 9.45
N LEU A 274 24.74 14.59 10.12
CA LEU A 274 26.15 14.27 10.31
C LEU A 274 26.80 13.83 8.98
N ALA A 275 26.13 13.01 8.17
CA ALA A 275 26.61 12.65 6.84
C ALA A 275 26.81 13.88 5.96
N LYS A 276 25.85 14.81 5.97
CA LYS A 276 25.94 16.09 5.26
C LYS A 276 27.12 16.93 5.71
N SER A 277 27.35 17.05 7.02
CA SER A 277 28.45 17.86 7.57
C SER A 277 29.85 17.29 7.27
N GLN A 278 29.95 16.04 6.90
CA GLN A 278 31.21 15.34 6.67
C GLN A 278 31.48 15.06 5.18
N ASN A 279 30.51 15.25 4.31
CA ASN A 279 30.68 15.06 2.88
C ASN A 279 30.76 16.40 2.15
N GLU A 280 31.99 16.85 1.86
CA GLU A 280 32.26 18.10 1.15
C GLU A 280 31.66 18.15 -0.27
N ASN A 281 31.34 17.00 -0.86
CA ASN A 281 30.72 16.89 -2.18
C ASN A 281 29.19 16.80 -2.12
N TRP A 282 28.62 16.85 -0.93
CA TRP A 282 27.17 16.88 -0.78
C TRP A 282 26.69 18.26 -1.22
N SER A 283 26.04 18.34 -2.37
CA SER A 283 25.51 19.61 -2.84
C SER A 283 24.41 20.07 -1.89
N ASP A 284 24.47 21.34 -1.49
CA ASP A 284 23.38 22.01 -0.77
C ASP A 284 22.19 22.35 -1.69
N GLY A 285 22.18 21.81 -2.90
CA GLY A 285 21.07 21.93 -3.83
C GLY A 285 19.82 21.29 -3.19
N ASN A 286 18.85 22.12 -2.88
CA ASN A 286 17.59 21.71 -2.28
C ASN A 286 16.85 20.65 -3.13
N GLU A 287 17.12 20.63 -4.43
CA GLU A 287 16.53 19.74 -5.42
C GLU A 287 16.79 18.26 -5.19
N GLU A 288 17.90 17.87 -4.55
CA GLU A 288 18.22 16.47 -4.28
C GLU A 288 17.37 15.85 -3.16
N TYR A 289 16.75 16.66 -2.34
CA TYR A 289 16.01 16.21 -1.16
C TYR A 289 14.52 16.08 -1.37
N GLU A 290 13.97 16.73 -2.36
CA GLU A 290 12.53 16.80 -2.61
C GLU A 290 11.92 15.43 -2.84
N TYR A 291 12.48 14.66 -3.75
CA TYR A 291 12.00 13.30 -4.02
C TYR A 291 12.24 12.34 -2.84
N LEU A 292 13.36 12.50 -2.13
CA LEU A 292 13.72 11.65 -1.00
C LEU A 292 12.68 11.72 0.12
N THR A 293 12.05 12.88 0.29
CA THR A 293 11.08 13.13 1.34
C THR A 293 9.66 12.69 1.01
N LEU A 294 9.40 12.30 -0.24
CA LEU A 294 8.08 11.84 -0.67
C LEU A 294 7.58 10.62 0.14
N TYR A 295 8.49 9.77 0.61
CA TYR A 295 8.16 8.59 1.40
C TYR A 295 8.45 8.76 2.88
N ARG A 296 8.34 10.00 3.37
CA ARG A 296 8.54 10.39 4.76
C ARG A 296 7.27 10.99 5.36
N ALA A 297 7.16 10.98 6.68
CA ALA A 297 5.99 11.49 7.41
C ALA A 297 5.65 12.96 7.10
N GLU A 298 6.61 13.76 6.63
CA GLU A 298 6.37 15.14 6.22
C GLU A 298 5.57 15.28 4.93
N ALA A 299 5.59 14.26 4.07
CA ALA A 299 4.81 14.21 2.84
C ALA A 299 3.43 13.57 3.04
N ASP A 300 3.14 13.04 4.22
CA ASP A 300 1.82 12.47 4.51
C ASP A 300 0.72 13.48 4.20
N PHE A 301 -0.30 13.03 3.48
CA PHE A 301 -1.43 13.83 3.00
C PHE A 301 -1.06 14.98 2.05
N CYS A 302 0.10 14.88 1.37
CA CYS A 302 0.50 15.89 0.37
C CYS A 302 -0.41 15.86 -0.86
N ASP A 303 -0.24 16.88 -1.72
CA ASP A 303 -1.06 17.02 -2.93
C ASP A 303 -0.71 16.02 -4.04
N GLU A 304 0.35 15.25 -3.90
CA GLU A 304 0.65 14.16 -4.81
C GLU A 304 -0.17 12.89 -4.52
N PHE A 305 -0.58 12.64 -3.28
CA PHE A 305 -1.30 11.42 -2.92
C PHE A 305 -2.80 11.55 -3.17
N LEU A 306 -3.34 10.65 -4.00
CA LEU A 306 -4.78 10.55 -4.27
C LEU A 306 -5.47 9.66 -3.24
N LEU A 307 -4.80 8.59 -2.83
CA LEU A 307 -5.25 7.67 -1.80
C LEU A 307 -4.03 7.13 -1.07
N GLU A 308 -4.07 7.18 0.24
CA GLU A 308 -3.04 6.63 1.12
C GLU A 308 -3.67 5.97 2.35
N LEU A 309 -2.96 5.01 2.91
CA LEU A 309 -3.33 4.40 4.17
C LEU A 309 -2.66 5.19 5.29
N ASP A 310 -3.49 5.82 6.12
CA ASP A 310 -3.05 6.57 7.28
C ASP A 310 -2.49 5.60 8.34
N ILE A 311 -1.23 5.80 8.68
CA ILE A 311 -0.53 5.09 9.74
C ILE A 311 -0.39 6.06 10.89
N ASP A 312 -1.47 6.25 11.63
CA ASP A 312 -1.46 7.14 12.77
C ASP A 312 -0.35 6.75 13.75
N GLY A 313 0.58 7.67 13.91
CA GLY A 313 1.67 7.57 14.85
C GLY A 313 1.31 8.01 16.26
N ASP A 314 0.04 8.14 16.65
CA ASP A 314 -0.29 8.41 18.04
C ASP A 314 0.14 7.24 18.91
N ALA A 315 1.27 7.44 19.59
CA ALA A 315 1.88 6.47 20.48
C ALA A 315 0.95 5.98 21.60
N THR A 316 -0.11 6.74 21.89
CA THR A 316 -1.06 6.40 22.96
C THR A 316 -2.11 5.40 22.51
N THR A 317 -2.40 5.33 21.21
CA THR A 317 -3.45 4.49 20.64
C THR A 317 -2.93 3.25 19.93
N ILE A 318 -1.64 3.20 19.58
CA ILE A 318 -1.04 2.06 18.89
C ILE A 318 -0.83 0.90 19.88
N THR A 319 -1.71 -0.07 19.84
CA THR A 319 -1.55 -1.33 20.57
C THR A 319 -0.50 -2.21 19.88
N SER A 320 0.07 -3.17 20.59
CA SER A 320 1.04 -4.15 20.06
C SER A 320 0.50 -5.02 18.89
N THR A 321 -0.75 -4.83 18.51
CA THR A 321 -1.45 -5.57 17.46
C THR A 321 -1.52 -4.84 16.12
N GLU A 322 -1.03 -3.60 16.02
CA GLU A 322 -1.03 -2.84 14.77
C GLU A 322 0.05 -3.34 13.78
N PRO A 323 -0.28 -3.48 12.49
CA PRO A 323 0.59 -4.16 11.51
C PRO A 323 1.64 -3.22 10.89
N TYR A 324 2.62 -2.79 11.66
CA TYR A 324 3.72 -1.93 11.14
C TYR A 324 4.92 -2.71 10.63
N TRP A 325 4.76 -4.01 10.40
CA TRP A 325 5.86 -4.90 10.00
C TRP A 325 6.44 -4.62 8.62
N PHE A 326 5.71 -3.91 7.75
CA PHE A 326 6.13 -3.63 6.37
C PHE A 326 7.54 -3.05 6.28
N ARG A 327 7.84 -2.01 7.05
CA ARG A 327 9.15 -1.37 7.01
C ARG A 327 10.22 -2.20 7.68
N ALA A 328 9.93 -2.79 8.84
CA ALA A 328 10.84 -3.73 9.47
C ALA A 328 11.19 -4.89 8.52
N TYR A 329 10.19 -5.41 7.82
CA TYR A 329 10.36 -6.47 6.83
C TYR A 329 11.32 -6.06 5.70
N MET A 330 11.16 -4.85 5.19
CA MET A 330 11.92 -4.36 4.04
C MET A 330 13.20 -3.62 4.40
N ASN A 331 13.38 -3.16 5.64
CA ASN A 331 14.59 -2.44 6.05
C ASN A 331 15.83 -3.33 6.13
N TRP A 332 16.99 -2.69 6.12
CA TRP A 332 18.27 -3.36 6.29
C TRP A 332 18.38 -3.99 7.68
N ARG A 333 19.17 -5.03 7.79
CA ARG A 333 19.41 -5.69 9.07
C ARG A 333 20.28 -4.81 9.97
N LYS A 334 19.94 -4.73 11.27
CA LYS A 334 20.57 -3.85 12.26
C LYS A 334 22.07 -4.09 12.44
N ASP A 335 22.48 -5.34 12.37
CA ASP A 335 23.89 -5.71 12.57
C ASP A 335 24.81 -5.15 11.49
N GLU A 336 24.25 -4.61 10.42
CA GLU A 336 24.97 -4.11 9.26
C GLU A 336 25.14 -2.59 9.30
N VAL A 337 24.26 -1.89 10.03
CA VAL A 337 24.24 -0.44 10.13
C VAL A 337 24.39 0.00 11.58
N ASN A 338 25.59 -0.12 12.14
CA ASN A 338 25.91 0.44 13.45
C ASN A 338 26.24 1.92 13.32
N LEU A 339 25.26 2.78 13.59
CA LEU A 339 25.46 4.21 13.63
C LEU A 339 26.00 4.64 14.99
N PRO A 340 26.98 5.58 15.07
CA PRO A 340 27.52 6.06 16.34
C PRO A 340 26.46 6.75 17.18
N GLY A 341 26.59 6.60 18.50
CA GLY A 341 25.77 7.32 19.46
C GLY A 341 24.43 6.66 19.79
N ASN A 342 24.28 5.38 19.51
CA ASN A 342 23.06 4.62 19.80
C ASN A 342 21.80 5.16 19.12
N THR A 343 21.96 6.04 18.16
CA THR A 343 20.93 6.44 17.22
C THR A 343 20.85 5.33 16.20
N THR A 344 20.17 4.27 16.55
CA THR A 344 19.83 3.22 15.62
C THR A 344 19.01 3.84 14.51
N THR A 345 19.32 3.50 13.27
CA THR A 345 18.30 3.46 12.24
C THR A 345 17.12 2.75 12.86
N ALA A 346 15.99 3.33 12.75
CA ALA A 346 14.87 3.08 13.62
C ALA A 346 14.40 1.66 13.75
N SER A 347 14.83 0.71 12.94
CA SER A 347 14.33 -0.64 13.06
C SER A 347 15.39 -1.70 12.79
N ASP A 348 15.27 -2.82 13.50
CA ASP A 348 15.83 -4.08 13.07
C ASP A 348 15.15 -4.49 11.77
N GLY A 349 15.74 -4.14 10.63
CA GLY A 349 15.28 -4.60 9.34
C GLY A 349 15.56 -6.11 9.17
N TRP A 350 14.68 -6.76 8.42
CA TRP A 350 14.81 -8.20 8.14
C TRP A 350 15.47 -8.49 6.80
N GLY A 351 15.71 -7.46 5.98
CA GLY A 351 16.48 -7.54 4.76
C GLY A 351 15.77 -8.21 3.59
N PHE A 352 14.44 -8.13 3.54
CA PHE A 352 13.67 -8.63 2.40
C PHE A 352 13.55 -7.58 1.27
N VAL A 353 13.17 -8.04 0.08
CA VAL A 353 12.92 -7.22 -1.12
C VAL A 353 14.15 -6.39 -1.52
N ASN A 354 15.26 -7.08 -1.74
CA ASN A 354 16.51 -6.45 -2.17
C ASN A 354 16.50 -6.16 -3.67
N PRO A 355 16.95 -4.99 -4.13
CA PRO A 355 17.09 -4.71 -5.56
C PRO A 355 18.08 -5.67 -6.22
N THR A 356 17.70 -6.22 -7.38
CA THR A 356 18.64 -7.01 -8.17
C THR A 356 19.70 -6.11 -8.80
N ARG A 357 20.90 -6.67 -9.06
CA ARG A 357 21.96 -5.95 -9.80
C ARG A 357 21.50 -5.50 -11.17
N THR A 358 20.72 -6.32 -11.85
CA THR A 358 20.16 -6.00 -13.17
C THR A 358 19.25 -4.80 -13.11
N PHE A 359 18.39 -4.72 -12.11
CA PHE A 359 17.52 -3.57 -11.90
C PHE A 359 18.33 -2.32 -11.53
N GLY A 360 19.23 -2.42 -10.56
CA GLY A 360 20.07 -1.31 -10.14
C GLY A 360 20.90 -0.73 -11.29
N TYR A 361 21.48 -1.61 -12.11
CA TYR A 361 22.21 -1.20 -13.30
C TYR A 361 21.33 -0.53 -14.35
N ALA A 362 20.14 -1.09 -14.62
CA ALA A 362 19.18 -0.49 -15.56
C ALA A 362 18.72 0.89 -15.08
N PHE A 363 18.46 1.04 -13.80
CA PHE A 363 18.06 2.31 -13.20
C PHE A 363 19.19 3.35 -13.32
N ALA A 364 20.39 2.99 -12.94
CA ALA A 364 21.55 3.89 -13.06
C ALA A 364 21.86 4.26 -14.51
N LYS A 365 21.65 3.34 -15.47
CA LYS A 365 21.82 3.61 -16.89
C LYS A 365 20.79 4.61 -17.43
N HIS A 366 19.55 4.50 -16.98
CA HIS A 366 18.45 5.38 -17.42
C HIS A 366 18.50 6.74 -16.73
N ASP A 367 18.61 6.75 -15.42
CA ASP A 367 18.49 7.94 -14.59
C ASP A 367 19.82 8.61 -14.25
N GLY A 368 20.94 7.91 -14.44
CA GLY A 368 22.23 8.41 -13.97
C GLY A 368 22.26 8.57 -12.45
N ASN A 369 22.69 9.75 -12.00
CA ASN A 369 22.70 10.12 -10.59
C ASN A 369 21.50 11.03 -10.22
N SER A 370 20.33 10.74 -10.78
CA SER A 370 19.12 11.51 -10.54
C SER A 370 18.64 11.42 -9.09
N VAL A 371 17.87 12.41 -8.66
CA VAL A 371 17.20 12.41 -7.34
C VAL A 371 16.32 11.19 -7.16
N ARG A 372 15.57 10.82 -8.20
CA ARG A 372 14.69 9.65 -8.20
C ARG A 372 15.44 8.36 -7.95
N ARG A 373 16.53 8.13 -8.68
CA ARG A 373 17.34 6.92 -8.50
C ARG A 373 17.90 6.85 -7.07
N ARG A 374 18.46 7.96 -6.57
CA ARG A 374 19.03 8.00 -5.20
C ARG A 374 17.97 7.83 -4.12
N ALA A 375 16.76 8.35 -4.32
CA ALA A 375 15.65 8.14 -3.40
C ALA A 375 15.08 6.72 -3.44
N ALA A 376 15.26 6.00 -4.54
CA ALA A 376 14.75 4.64 -4.68
C ALA A 376 15.77 3.58 -4.24
N ILE A 377 17.00 3.69 -4.73
CA ILE A 377 18.10 2.75 -4.44
C ILE A 377 19.42 3.49 -4.24
N ALA A 378 20.25 2.99 -3.34
CA ALA A 378 21.62 3.42 -3.13
C ALA A 378 22.61 2.28 -3.43
N THR A 379 23.78 2.62 -3.94
CA THR A 379 24.90 1.71 -4.09
C THR A 379 25.64 1.56 -2.76
N TYR A 380 26.50 0.57 -2.66
CA TYR A 380 27.44 0.42 -1.55
C TYR A 380 28.25 1.69 -1.28
N SER A 381 28.79 2.28 -2.34
CA SER A 381 29.63 3.46 -2.22
C SER A 381 28.85 4.64 -1.65
N GLU A 382 27.61 4.83 -2.11
CA GLU A 382 26.74 5.88 -1.61
C GLU A 382 26.39 5.65 -0.15
N VAL A 383 25.99 4.44 0.23
CA VAL A 383 25.71 4.11 1.64
C VAL A 383 26.95 4.32 2.50
N TYR A 384 28.13 3.91 2.02
CA TYR A 384 29.38 4.08 2.73
C TYR A 384 29.76 5.58 2.91
N HIS A 385 29.55 6.40 1.89
CA HIS A 385 29.86 7.82 1.93
C HIS A 385 28.80 8.65 2.66
N ASP A 386 27.53 8.35 2.42
CA ASP A 386 26.42 9.10 2.99
C ASP A 386 26.13 8.65 4.44
N PHE A 387 26.58 7.44 4.81
CA PHE A 387 26.53 6.90 6.17
C PHE A 387 27.93 6.52 6.68
N PRO A 388 28.84 7.50 6.87
CA PRO A 388 30.26 7.23 7.21
C PRO A 388 30.49 6.57 8.55
N TYR A 389 29.40 6.27 9.28
CA TYR A 389 29.41 5.63 10.61
C TYR A 389 29.33 4.11 10.54
N LEU A 390 29.26 3.54 9.37
CA LEU A 390 29.42 2.10 9.23
C LEU A 390 30.87 1.74 9.59
N ASN A 391 31.09 1.44 10.86
CA ASN A 391 32.38 1.05 11.44
C ASN A 391 32.92 -0.29 10.90
N LYS A 392 32.31 -0.84 9.88
CA LYS A 392 32.69 -2.12 9.29
C LYS A 392 32.88 -1.94 7.79
N ASP A 393 33.81 -2.67 7.20
CA ASP A 393 33.86 -2.82 5.76
C ASP A 393 32.50 -3.35 5.28
N VAL A 394 31.71 -2.47 4.71
CA VAL A 394 30.36 -2.78 4.24
C VAL A 394 30.36 -3.99 3.32
N ARG A 395 31.41 -4.17 2.50
CA ARG A 395 31.57 -5.34 1.64
C ARG A 395 31.76 -6.64 2.41
N GLY A 396 32.53 -6.60 3.49
CA GLY A 396 32.72 -7.75 4.36
C GLY A 396 31.45 -8.16 5.12
N VAL A 397 30.70 -7.19 5.60
CA VAL A 397 29.43 -7.41 6.29
C VAL A 397 28.38 -7.95 5.31
N MET A 398 28.26 -7.35 4.12
CA MET A 398 27.22 -7.70 3.17
C MET A 398 27.43 -9.06 2.50
N SER A 399 28.67 -9.53 2.34
CA SER A 399 28.93 -10.88 1.80
C SER A 399 28.52 -11.98 2.78
N SER A 400 28.35 -11.67 4.06
CA SER A 400 28.09 -12.66 5.11
C SER A 400 26.71 -12.58 5.74
N MET A 401 26.01 -11.45 5.62
CA MET A 401 24.79 -11.17 6.39
C MET A 401 23.58 -10.74 5.53
N LEU A 402 23.78 -10.34 4.27
CA LEU A 402 22.70 -9.97 3.35
C LEU A 402 22.53 -11.05 2.28
N PHE A 403 21.68 -11.99 2.60
CA PHE A 403 21.30 -13.00 1.62
C PHE A 403 20.59 -12.31 0.43
N GLU A 404 21.02 -12.66 -0.79
CA GLU A 404 20.50 -12.09 -2.03
C GLU A 404 20.59 -10.55 -2.13
N ASN A 405 21.60 -9.95 -1.54
CA ASN A 405 21.94 -8.56 -1.80
C ASN A 405 23.12 -8.48 -2.79
N GLU A 406 22.90 -7.80 -3.90
CA GLU A 406 23.87 -7.68 -4.99
C GLU A 406 24.58 -6.32 -5.05
N GLY A 407 24.60 -5.59 -3.96
CA GLY A 407 25.32 -4.32 -3.84
C GLY A 407 24.46 -3.09 -4.00
N TYR A 408 23.15 -3.25 -3.92
CA TYR A 408 22.18 -2.15 -3.89
C TYR A 408 21.31 -2.23 -2.66
N PHE A 409 21.05 -1.06 -2.10
CA PHE A 409 20.15 -0.88 -0.97
C PHE A 409 18.88 -0.19 -1.39
N ARG A 410 17.76 -0.64 -0.88
CA ARG A 410 16.49 0.02 -1.04
C ARG A 410 16.43 1.25 -0.13
N MET A 411 16.16 2.42 -0.72
CA MET A 411 15.97 3.67 0.01
C MET A 411 14.48 4.05 0.09
N LYS A 412 13.69 3.66 -0.89
CA LYS A 412 12.25 3.86 -0.88
C LYS A 412 11.61 3.13 0.32
N TYR A 413 10.83 3.83 1.12
CA TYR A 413 10.28 3.35 2.40
C TYR A 413 11.33 2.98 3.44
N TYR A 414 12.51 3.57 3.37
CA TYR A 414 13.51 3.42 4.43
C TYR A 414 13.04 4.11 5.71
N ASP A 415 13.31 3.49 6.89
CA ASP A 415 12.96 4.08 8.17
C ASP A 415 14.00 5.10 8.62
N TYR A 416 13.64 6.33 8.57
CA TYR A 416 14.42 7.40 9.19
C TYR A 416 14.02 7.58 10.65
N VAL A 417 15.01 7.90 11.50
CA VAL A 417 14.81 8.04 12.95
C VAL A 417 13.70 9.05 13.29
N ASP A 418 13.60 10.13 12.52
CA ASP A 418 12.60 11.18 12.74
C ASP A 418 11.17 10.77 12.41
N ASP A 419 11.00 9.70 11.65
CA ASP A 419 9.69 9.16 11.27
C ASP A 419 9.19 8.10 12.26
N VAL A 420 9.99 7.78 13.28
CA VAL A 420 9.65 6.77 14.29
C VAL A 420 9.10 7.41 15.55
N VAL A 421 8.10 6.79 16.12
CA VAL A 421 7.53 7.22 17.39
C VAL A 421 8.56 7.00 18.51
N PRO A 422 9.03 8.07 19.21
CA PRO A 422 10.14 7.97 20.17
C PRO A 422 9.94 6.94 21.28
N GLU A 423 8.72 6.79 21.77
CA GLU A 423 8.37 5.86 22.85
C GLU A 423 8.53 4.40 22.42
N ARG A 424 8.24 4.09 21.16
CA ARG A 424 8.43 2.74 20.61
C ARG A 424 9.89 2.44 20.35
N PHE A 425 10.61 3.42 19.87
CA PHE A 425 12.05 3.32 19.70
C PHE A 425 12.76 3.02 21.05
N ALA A 426 12.40 3.72 22.10
CA ALA A 426 12.95 3.51 23.44
C ALA A 426 12.64 2.10 24.00
N SER A 427 11.53 1.48 23.58
CA SER A 427 11.17 0.11 23.99
C SER A 427 11.83 -0.99 23.15
N GLY A 428 12.62 -0.64 22.13
CA GLY A 428 13.23 -1.60 21.22
C GLY A 428 12.26 -2.25 20.24
N GLN A 429 11.07 -1.70 20.08
CA GLN A 429 10.11 -2.19 19.10
C GLN A 429 10.44 -1.64 17.70
N THR A 430 10.40 -2.50 16.71
CA THR A 430 10.80 -2.23 15.32
C THR A 430 9.68 -1.66 14.45
N ASN A 431 8.51 -1.42 15.00
CA ASN A 431 7.28 -1.15 14.27
C ASN A 431 6.66 0.23 14.58
N GLY A 432 7.48 1.20 14.94
CA GLY A 432 7.03 2.53 15.35
C GLY A 432 6.98 3.59 14.25
N ASN A 433 7.16 3.23 12.97
CA ASN A 433 7.12 4.19 11.88
C ASN A 433 5.70 4.74 11.68
N ARG A 434 5.57 6.04 11.46
CA ARG A 434 4.32 6.77 11.30
C ARG A 434 4.10 7.34 9.90
N THR A 435 4.92 6.94 8.94
CA THR A 435 4.76 7.38 7.55
C THR A 435 3.63 6.61 6.89
N ASN A 436 2.73 7.32 6.24
CA ASN A 436 1.62 6.75 5.51
C ASN A 436 2.09 5.90 4.31
N PHE A 437 1.21 5.04 3.84
CA PHE A 437 1.45 4.21 2.67
C PHE A 437 0.59 4.68 1.50
N PRO A 438 1.18 5.30 0.45
CA PRO A 438 0.44 5.74 -0.71
C PRO A 438 0.01 4.55 -1.57
N LEU A 439 -1.28 4.50 -1.91
CA LEU A 439 -1.86 3.50 -2.82
C LEU A 439 -1.95 4.02 -4.27
N MET A 440 -2.17 5.33 -4.43
CA MET A 440 -2.23 5.97 -5.74
C MET A 440 -1.62 7.37 -5.65
N ARG A 441 -0.69 7.67 -6.56
CA ARG A 441 -0.02 8.97 -6.66
C ARG A 441 -0.33 9.66 -7.97
N TYR A 442 -0.25 11.00 -7.97
CA TYR A 442 -0.46 11.81 -9.16
C TYR A 442 0.57 11.52 -10.27
N ALA A 443 1.80 11.11 -9.90
CA ALA A 443 2.80 10.65 -10.87
C ALA A 443 2.28 9.45 -11.69
N ASP A 444 1.60 8.48 -11.06
CA ASP A 444 1.00 7.35 -11.78
C ASP A 444 -0.11 7.82 -12.74
N VAL A 445 -0.99 8.72 -12.29
CA VAL A 445 -2.03 9.33 -13.14
C VAL A 445 -1.42 9.99 -14.37
N LEU A 446 -0.35 10.77 -14.21
CA LEU A 446 0.34 11.45 -15.32
C LEU A 446 0.96 10.46 -16.31
N LEU A 447 1.60 9.42 -15.81
CA LEU A 447 2.22 8.39 -16.66
C LEU A 447 1.19 7.52 -17.37
N LEU A 448 0.11 7.10 -16.69
CA LEU A 448 -1.02 6.40 -17.33
C LEU A 448 -1.70 7.28 -18.40
N TYR A 449 -1.86 8.58 -18.13
CA TYR A 449 -2.41 9.50 -19.12
C TYR A 449 -1.49 9.67 -20.34
N ALA A 450 -0.18 9.81 -20.11
CA ALA A 450 0.80 9.88 -21.20
C ALA A 450 0.76 8.61 -22.07
N GLU A 451 0.68 7.44 -21.46
CA GLU A 451 0.54 6.16 -22.14
C GLU A 451 -0.77 6.08 -22.93
N ALA A 452 -1.90 6.41 -22.30
CA ALA A 452 -3.20 6.38 -22.96
C ALA A 452 -3.25 7.31 -24.18
N VAL A 453 -2.63 8.51 -24.10
CA VAL A 453 -2.49 9.44 -25.22
C VAL A 453 -1.54 8.88 -26.29
N CYS A 454 -0.41 8.30 -25.90
CA CYS A 454 0.53 7.67 -26.83
C CYS A 454 -0.14 6.59 -27.67
N MET A 455 -1.01 5.78 -27.05
CA MET A 455 -1.68 4.65 -27.68
C MET A 455 -2.96 5.00 -28.44
N SER A 456 -3.64 6.11 -28.09
CA SER A 456 -4.96 6.46 -28.66
C SER A 456 -5.03 7.84 -29.33
N GLY A 457 -3.93 8.57 -29.41
CA GLY A 457 -3.86 9.90 -30.05
C GLY A 457 -4.23 11.04 -29.11
N GLU A 458 -4.84 12.11 -29.62
CA GLU A 458 -5.07 13.36 -28.89
C GLU A 458 -5.56 13.20 -27.45
N GLY A 459 -4.97 13.99 -26.55
CA GLY A 459 -5.34 14.04 -25.16
C GLY A 459 -6.64 14.82 -24.89
N THR A 460 -7.24 14.59 -23.74
CA THR A 460 -8.49 15.23 -23.30
C THR A 460 -8.29 16.10 -22.06
N ALA A 461 -7.09 16.09 -21.46
CA ALA A 461 -6.74 16.96 -20.35
C ALA A 461 -6.30 18.36 -20.81
N ASN A 462 -6.20 19.29 -19.85
CA ASN A 462 -5.69 20.64 -20.06
C ASN A 462 -4.14 20.69 -20.31
N ILE A 463 -3.47 19.56 -20.20
CA ILE A 463 -2.07 19.35 -20.59
C ILE A 463 -1.98 18.25 -21.63
N SER A 464 -0.93 18.30 -22.48
CA SER A 464 -0.66 17.22 -23.41
C SER A 464 -0.13 15.96 -22.72
N GLY A 465 -0.24 14.77 -23.36
CA GLY A 465 0.40 13.56 -22.86
C GLY A 465 1.91 13.69 -22.72
N LEU A 466 2.56 14.42 -23.64
CA LEU A 466 4.00 14.72 -23.56
C LEU A 466 4.34 15.59 -22.37
N GLU A 467 3.53 16.60 -22.05
CA GLU A 467 3.74 17.42 -20.85
C GLU A 467 3.50 16.62 -19.58
N ALA A 468 2.53 15.71 -19.56
CA ALA A 468 2.31 14.81 -18.42
C ALA A 468 3.55 13.93 -18.14
N LEU A 469 4.16 13.35 -19.19
CA LEU A 469 5.41 12.61 -19.08
C LEU A 469 6.55 13.51 -18.59
N ASN A 470 6.70 14.70 -19.17
CA ASN A 470 7.79 15.60 -18.87
C ASN A 470 7.72 16.20 -17.46
N LYS A 471 6.54 16.38 -16.89
CA LYS A 471 6.41 16.77 -15.48
C LYS A 471 7.09 15.74 -14.55
N VAL A 472 6.84 14.46 -14.76
CA VAL A 472 7.45 13.38 -13.96
C VAL A 472 8.98 13.35 -14.16
N ARG A 473 9.43 13.48 -15.41
CA ARG A 473 10.87 13.49 -15.76
C ARG A 473 11.60 14.67 -15.12
N ARG A 474 11.06 15.89 -15.23
CA ARG A 474 11.66 17.07 -14.60
C ARG A 474 11.77 16.95 -13.09
N ARG A 475 10.71 16.46 -12.43
CA ARG A 475 10.74 16.20 -10.99
C ARG A 475 11.81 15.17 -10.62
N ALA A 476 12.04 14.15 -11.46
CA ALA A 476 13.12 13.19 -11.29
C ALA A 476 14.52 13.75 -11.57
N GLY A 477 14.64 15.01 -12.02
CA GLY A 477 15.91 15.63 -12.42
C GLY A 477 16.38 15.21 -13.82
N LEU A 478 15.48 14.75 -14.70
CA LEU A 478 15.77 14.31 -16.06
C LEU A 478 15.39 15.39 -17.09
N THR A 479 16.02 15.33 -18.24
CA THR A 479 15.67 16.18 -19.39
C THR A 479 14.33 15.80 -19.98
N ASP A 480 13.65 16.78 -20.59
CA ASP A 480 12.38 16.54 -21.28
C ASP A 480 12.52 15.51 -22.41
N ALA A 481 11.56 14.61 -22.49
CA ALA A 481 11.37 13.75 -23.65
C ALA A 481 10.94 14.61 -24.86
N PRO A 482 11.49 14.36 -26.05
CA PRO A 482 11.12 15.14 -27.25
C PRO A 482 9.77 14.73 -27.84
N ALA A 483 9.31 13.52 -27.54
CA ALA A 483 8.07 12.94 -28.03
C ALA A 483 7.54 11.85 -27.09
N LEU A 484 6.28 11.46 -27.26
CA LEU A 484 5.75 10.23 -26.63
C LEU A 484 6.25 9.02 -27.37
N ASP A 485 6.81 8.07 -26.64
CA ASP A 485 7.25 6.76 -27.13
C ASP A 485 7.12 5.76 -25.99
N MET A 486 6.57 4.59 -26.26
CA MET A 486 6.39 3.55 -25.24
C MET A 486 7.71 2.86 -24.87
N ASP A 487 8.57 2.62 -25.83
CA ASP A 487 9.69 1.68 -25.73
C ASP A 487 11.08 2.34 -25.82
N ASN A 488 11.15 3.67 -26.01
CA ASN A 488 12.43 4.36 -26.09
C ASN A 488 13.27 4.11 -24.83
N ALA A 489 14.56 3.78 -25.01
CA ALA A 489 15.43 3.39 -23.91
C ALA A 489 15.80 4.55 -22.96
N GLU A 490 15.69 5.82 -23.42
CA GLU A 490 16.14 7.02 -22.67
C GLU A 490 14.95 7.80 -22.09
N TYR A 491 13.78 7.76 -22.73
CA TYR A 491 12.62 8.55 -22.32
C TYR A 491 11.28 7.83 -22.52
N GLY A 492 11.31 6.53 -22.77
CA GLY A 492 10.09 5.75 -23.01
C GLY A 492 9.20 5.64 -21.77
N ILE A 493 7.90 5.67 -21.97
CA ILE A 493 6.89 5.66 -20.91
C ILE A 493 7.02 4.41 -20.03
N LYS A 494 7.29 3.25 -20.63
CA LYS A 494 7.50 2.00 -19.87
C LYS A 494 8.69 2.08 -18.91
N ALA A 495 9.77 2.73 -19.33
CA ALA A 495 10.94 2.93 -18.48
C ALA A 495 10.63 3.92 -17.35
N GLU A 496 9.95 5.03 -17.67
CA GLU A 496 9.54 6.01 -16.65
C GLU A 496 8.62 5.38 -15.60
N ARG A 497 7.59 4.62 -16.01
CA ARG A 497 6.72 3.90 -15.08
C ARG A 497 7.51 2.93 -14.21
N ARG A 498 8.40 2.16 -14.83
CA ARG A 498 9.22 1.16 -14.14
C ARG A 498 10.04 1.76 -13.00
N PHE A 499 10.70 2.89 -13.23
CA PHE A 499 11.59 3.50 -12.25
C PHE A 499 10.86 4.40 -11.26
N GLU A 500 9.83 5.10 -11.72
CA GLU A 500 9.01 5.96 -10.87
C GLU A 500 8.19 5.17 -9.85
N LEU A 501 7.55 4.10 -10.28
CA LEU A 501 6.56 3.35 -9.52
C LEU A 501 7.10 2.05 -8.90
N TRP A 502 8.41 1.86 -8.92
CA TRP A 502 9.02 0.68 -8.30
C TRP A 502 8.60 0.53 -6.84
N LEU A 503 8.16 -0.66 -6.45
CA LEU A 503 7.62 -1.04 -5.13
C LEU A 503 6.31 -0.34 -4.72
N GLU A 504 5.54 0.18 -5.66
CA GLU A 504 4.25 0.79 -5.36
C GLU A 504 3.09 -0.06 -5.89
N ASP A 505 2.05 -0.23 -5.08
CA ASP A 505 0.77 -0.92 -5.35
C ASP A 505 0.78 -1.93 -6.52
N CYS A 506 1.69 -2.89 -6.48
CA CYS A 506 1.95 -3.93 -7.50
C CYS A 506 2.18 -3.44 -8.94
N SER A 507 2.48 -2.14 -9.13
CA SER A 507 2.54 -1.52 -10.46
C SER A 507 3.40 -2.32 -11.44
N ARG A 508 4.61 -2.72 -11.06
CA ARG A 508 5.49 -3.47 -11.95
C ARG A 508 4.94 -4.84 -12.35
N TYR A 509 4.31 -5.56 -11.41
CA TYR A 509 3.72 -6.86 -11.72
C TYR A 509 2.52 -6.73 -12.67
N VAL A 510 1.76 -5.66 -12.52
CA VAL A 510 0.61 -5.34 -13.38
C VAL A 510 1.05 -4.83 -14.75
N ASP A 511 2.16 -4.10 -14.84
CA ASP A 511 2.70 -3.56 -16.10
C ASP A 511 3.39 -4.65 -16.97
N LEU A 512 3.73 -5.81 -16.42
CA LEU A 512 4.34 -6.95 -17.13
C LEU A 512 3.31 -7.81 -17.86
#